data_b4a3284bfecadcfa90edbdf2ee3df331
#
_entry.id   b4a3284bfecadcfa90edbdf2ee3df331
#
_cell.length_a   1.000
_cell.length_b   1.000
_cell.length_c   1.000
_cell.angle_alpha   90.00
_cell.angle_beta   90.00
_cell.angle_gamma   90.00
#
_symmetry.space_group_name_H-M   'P 1'
#
loop_
_entity.id
_entity.type
_entity.pdbx_description
1 polymer ?
#
loop_
_entity_poly.entity_id
_entity_poly.type
_entity_poly.pdbx_seq_one_letter_code
_entity_poly.pdbx_strand_id
1 'polypeptide(L)'
;LLVSQVLDSNYVGAIAVAAYSYMALVPIVQPMAIKLVTTKKERCIRMSYESSSVSQRTRILFPIIVTIIVGLVAPSSASLVGFLMFGNLIRECGVLKTLSDAAQNILTNLITLLLGITISFSMQAESFVRVDTLLVMAIGLAAFVFDTFGGVLLAKFMNLFLKQKINPMIGAAGISAFPMASRVV
;
A
#
# COMPACT_ATOMS: atom_id res chain seq x y z
N LEU A 1 1.83 1.23 -14.19
CA LEU A 1 3.07 1.73 -14.83
C LEU A 1 3.80 0.63 -15.59
N LEU A 2 4.16 -0.48 -14.96
CA LEU A 2 4.92 -1.57 -15.59
C LEU A 2 4.19 -2.16 -16.81
N VAL A 3 2.89 -2.41 -16.69
CA VAL A 3 2.05 -2.90 -17.79
C VAL A 3 1.98 -1.87 -18.93
N SER A 4 1.86 -0.59 -18.62
CA SER A 4 1.80 0.47 -19.64
C SER A 4 3.14 0.66 -20.36
N GLN A 5 4.27 0.40 -19.70
CA GLN A 5 5.59 0.38 -20.33
C GLN A 5 5.77 -0.85 -21.24
N VAL A 6 5.32 -2.02 -20.79
CA VAL A 6 5.40 -3.27 -21.60
C VAL A 6 4.52 -3.20 -22.84
N LEU A 7 3.37 -2.53 -22.74
CA LEU A 7 2.44 -2.35 -23.86
C LEU A 7 2.78 -1.12 -24.73
N ASP A 8 3.93 -0.47 -24.48
CA ASP A 8 4.40 0.74 -25.20
C ASP A 8 3.31 1.81 -25.32
N SER A 9 2.58 2.01 -24.23
CA SER A 9 1.43 2.92 -24.17
C SER A 9 1.87 4.36 -24.11
N ASN A 10 1.36 5.21 -25.00
CA ASN A 10 1.57 6.67 -24.98
C ASN A 10 1.03 7.36 -23.72
N TYR A 11 0.31 6.65 -22.86
CA TYR A 11 -0.33 7.16 -21.66
C TYR A 11 0.47 6.94 -20.36
N VAL A 12 1.72 6.49 -20.43
CA VAL A 12 2.56 6.23 -19.24
C VAL A 12 2.62 7.42 -18.31
N GLY A 13 2.81 8.62 -18.85
CA GLY A 13 2.82 9.88 -18.09
C GLY A 13 1.48 10.17 -17.42
N ALA A 14 0.37 10.06 -18.15
CA ALA A 14 -0.97 10.28 -17.62
C ALA A 14 -1.33 9.26 -16.53
N ILE A 15 -0.96 8.00 -16.71
CA ILE A 15 -1.17 6.93 -15.72
C ILE A 15 -0.34 7.19 -14.47
N ALA A 16 0.91 7.65 -14.61
CA ALA A 16 1.75 8.00 -13.48
C ALA A 16 1.15 9.15 -12.66
N VAL A 17 0.74 10.23 -13.33
CA VAL A 17 0.09 11.38 -12.69
C VAL A 17 -1.20 10.95 -11.99
N ALA A 18 -2.04 10.17 -12.65
CA ALA A 18 -3.26 9.64 -12.06
C ALA A 18 -2.98 8.81 -10.81
N ALA A 19 -2.04 7.85 -10.90
CA ALA A 19 -1.68 6.96 -9.79
C ALA A 19 -1.17 7.73 -8.56
N TYR A 20 -0.37 8.77 -8.76
CA TYR A 20 0.12 9.59 -7.65
C TYR A 20 -0.94 10.56 -7.11
N SER A 21 -1.81 11.08 -7.97
CA SER A 21 -2.88 12.00 -7.58
C SER A 21 -3.92 11.33 -6.70
N TYR A 22 -4.36 10.09 -7.04
CA TYR A 22 -5.34 9.43 -6.19
C TYR A 22 -4.75 8.98 -4.85
N MET A 23 -3.45 8.77 -4.72
CA MET A 23 -2.82 8.53 -3.41
C MET A 23 -3.10 9.65 -2.41
N ALA A 24 -3.13 10.91 -2.86
CA ALA A 24 -3.48 12.05 -2.02
C ALA A 24 -4.98 12.04 -1.60
N LEU A 25 -5.84 11.40 -2.38
CA LEU A 25 -7.27 11.28 -2.10
C LEU A 25 -7.62 10.12 -1.17
N VAL A 26 -6.70 9.20 -0.93
CA VAL A 26 -6.91 8.03 -0.05
C VAL A 26 -7.50 8.41 1.31
N PRO A 27 -6.96 9.38 2.07
CA PRO A 27 -7.50 9.72 3.38
C PRO A 27 -8.93 10.26 3.35
N ILE A 28 -9.38 10.76 2.21
CA ILE A 28 -10.72 11.33 2.02
C ILE A 28 -11.69 10.27 1.53
N VAL A 29 -11.33 9.56 0.47
CA VAL A 29 -12.21 8.61 -0.24
C VAL A 29 -12.34 7.27 0.52
N GLN A 30 -11.23 6.78 1.07
CA GLN A 30 -11.22 5.47 1.72
C GLN A 30 -12.15 5.37 2.94
N PRO A 31 -12.21 6.35 3.88
CA PRO A 31 -13.16 6.28 4.98
C PRO A 31 -14.62 6.27 4.53
N MET A 32 -14.93 6.98 3.43
CA MET A 32 -16.28 6.95 2.84
C MET A 32 -16.59 5.58 2.27
N ALA A 33 -15.70 5.02 1.47
CA ALA A 33 -15.83 3.69 0.89
C ALA A 33 -15.99 2.60 1.97
N ILE A 34 -15.17 2.63 3.01
CA ILE A 34 -15.27 1.70 4.14
C ILE A 34 -16.65 1.83 4.83
N LYS A 35 -17.14 3.05 5.07
CA LYS A 35 -18.43 3.27 5.72
C LYS A 35 -19.61 2.72 4.93
N LEU A 36 -19.54 2.72 3.60
CA LEU A 36 -20.59 2.17 2.73
C LEU A 36 -20.69 0.64 2.85
N VAL A 37 -19.56 -0.03 3.04
CA VAL A 37 -19.50 -1.51 3.03
C VAL A 37 -19.51 -2.10 4.43
N THR A 38 -19.22 -1.32 5.48
CA THR A 38 -19.13 -1.82 6.87
C THR A 38 -20.20 -1.23 7.77
N THR A 39 -20.71 -2.05 8.69
CA THR A 39 -21.60 -1.61 9.76
C THR A 39 -20.82 -1.02 10.95
N LYS A 40 -21.48 -0.19 11.78
CA LYS A 40 -20.84 0.34 13.00
C LYS A 40 -20.36 -0.77 13.95
N LYS A 41 -21.09 -1.87 14.04
CA LYS A 41 -20.70 -3.01 14.88
C LYS A 41 -19.41 -3.66 14.40
N GLU A 42 -19.25 -3.82 13.10
CA GLU A 42 -18.05 -4.41 12.50
C GLU A 42 -16.81 -3.52 12.68
N ARG A 43 -16.97 -2.19 12.57
CA ARG A 43 -15.87 -1.22 12.77
C ARG A 43 -15.41 -1.14 14.22
N CYS A 44 -16.28 -1.48 15.18
CA CYS A 44 -15.95 -1.48 16.61
C CYS A 44 -15.34 -2.80 17.10
N ILE A 45 -15.10 -3.77 16.22
CA ILE A 45 -14.44 -5.02 16.61
C ILE A 45 -13.01 -4.69 17.03
N ARG A 46 -12.73 -4.84 18.33
CA ARG A 46 -11.37 -4.74 18.86
C ARG A 46 -10.66 -6.06 18.65
N MET A 47 -9.55 -6.00 17.93
CA MET A 47 -8.67 -7.15 17.83
C MET A 47 -7.73 -7.14 19.03
N SER A 48 -7.74 -8.24 19.80
CA SER A 48 -6.70 -8.46 20.79
C SER A 48 -5.38 -8.66 20.07
N TYR A 49 -4.46 -7.75 20.26
CA TYR A 49 -3.07 -7.97 19.88
C TYR A 49 -2.51 -8.99 20.89
N GLU A 50 -2.69 -10.25 20.61
CA GLU A 50 -1.88 -11.26 21.24
C GLU A 50 -0.47 -11.07 20.65
N SER A 51 0.43 -10.55 21.46
CA SER A 51 1.87 -10.64 21.19
C SER A 51 2.21 -12.14 21.27
N SER A 52 1.80 -12.88 20.24
CA SER A 52 2.22 -14.27 20.09
C SER A 52 3.74 -14.27 20.19
N SER A 53 4.24 -15.14 21.02
CA SER A 53 5.67 -15.31 21.31
C SER A 53 6.41 -15.84 20.07
N VAL A 54 6.38 -15.07 18.99
CA VAL A 54 7.16 -15.37 17.80
C VAL A 54 8.61 -15.17 18.16
N SER A 55 9.38 -16.24 18.11
CA SER A 55 10.79 -16.23 18.39
C SER A 55 11.50 -15.13 17.56
N GLN A 56 12.48 -14.47 18.16
CA GLN A 56 13.30 -13.47 17.44
C GLN A 56 13.96 -14.06 16.20
N ARG A 57 14.35 -15.33 16.25
CA ARG A 57 14.91 -16.05 15.10
C ARG A 57 13.91 -16.11 13.93
N THR A 58 12.64 -16.39 14.21
CA THR A 58 11.59 -16.41 13.19
C THR A 58 11.36 -15.04 12.58
N ARG A 59 11.40 -13.96 13.38
CA ARG A 59 11.26 -12.57 12.90
C ARG A 59 12.41 -12.17 11.97
N ILE A 60 13.63 -12.63 12.22
CA ILE A 60 14.79 -12.36 11.38
C ILE A 60 14.76 -13.23 10.12
N LEU A 61 14.34 -14.50 10.24
CA LEU A 61 14.33 -15.45 9.13
C LEU A 61 13.22 -15.15 8.12
N PHE A 62 12.08 -14.63 8.58
CA PHE A 62 10.92 -14.33 7.77
C PHE A 62 11.23 -13.42 6.57
N PRO A 63 11.84 -12.22 6.73
CA PRO A 63 12.15 -11.36 5.61
C PRO A 63 13.14 -11.98 4.61
N ILE A 64 14.06 -12.80 5.07
CA ILE A 64 15.03 -13.50 4.22
C ILE A 64 14.32 -14.53 3.35
N ILE A 65 13.49 -15.38 3.95
CA ILE A 65 12.74 -16.42 3.24
C ILE A 65 11.78 -15.79 2.22
N VAL A 66 11.04 -14.77 2.62
CA VAL A 66 10.11 -14.08 1.71
C VAL A 66 10.84 -13.47 0.52
N THR A 67 11.99 -12.83 0.74
CA THR A 67 12.79 -12.25 -0.34
C THR A 67 13.25 -13.32 -1.33
N ILE A 68 13.72 -14.46 -0.83
CA ILE A 68 14.16 -15.58 -1.68
C ILE A 68 12.99 -16.13 -2.49
N ILE A 69 11.84 -16.38 -1.86
CA ILE A 69 10.66 -16.92 -2.54
C ILE A 69 10.18 -15.95 -3.62
N VAL A 70 10.07 -14.66 -3.31
CA VAL A 70 9.63 -13.66 -4.28
C VAL A 70 10.65 -13.50 -5.41
N GLY A 71 11.94 -13.56 -5.12
CA GLY A 71 13.00 -13.51 -6.14
C GLY A 71 12.92 -14.68 -7.13
N LEU A 72 12.50 -15.86 -6.67
CA LEU A 72 12.33 -17.04 -7.51
C LEU A 72 11.01 -17.04 -8.30
N VAL A 73 9.91 -16.60 -7.68
CA VAL A 73 8.56 -16.67 -8.28
C VAL A 73 8.25 -15.45 -9.15
N ALA A 74 8.66 -14.27 -8.69
CA ALA A 74 8.37 -13.00 -9.36
C ALA A 74 9.61 -12.08 -9.37
N PRO A 75 10.61 -12.34 -10.21
CA PRO A 75 11.87 -11.58 -10.24
C PRO A 75 11.68 -10.08 -10.44
N SER A 76 10.67 -9.68 -11.22
CA SER A 76 10.34 -8.27 -11.47
C SER A 76 9.92 -7.49 -10.21
N SER A 77 9.37 -8.18 -9.21
CA SER A 77 8.95 -7.60 -7.93
C SER A 77 10.02 -7.73 -6.84
N ALA A 78 11.11 -8.43 -7.12
CA ALA A 78 12.14 -8.75 -6.14
C ALA A 78 12.80 -7.51 -5.53
N SER A 79 13.00 -6.44 -6.31
CA SER A 79 13.56 -5.19 -5.81
C SER A 79 12.64 -4.52 -4.78
N LEU A 80 11.35 -4.39 -5.09
CA LEU A 80 10.37 -3.74 -4.22
C LEU A 80 10.20 -4.52 -2.91
N VAL A 81 9.96 -5.82 -3.01
CA VAL A 81 9.78 -6.69 -1.84
C VAL A 81 11.08 -6.83 -1.07
N GLY A 82 12.23 -6.91 -1.75
CA GLY A 82 13.55 -6.96 -1.14
C GLY A 82 13.84 -5.74 -0.26
N PHE A 83 13.58 -4.54 -0.74
CA PHE A 83 13.74 -3.32 0.08
C PHE A 83 12.78 -3.28 1.26
N LEU A 84 11.52 -3.71 1.08
CA LEU A 84 10.56 -3.81 2.17
C LEU A 84 11.03 -4.80 3.25
N MET A 85 11.47 -5.97 2.82
CA MET A 85 11.96 -7.02 3.71
C MET A 85 13.29 -6.65 4.36
N PHE A 86 14.16 -5.92 3.66
CA PHE A 86 15.39 -5.38 4.22
C PHE A 86 15.12 -4.38 5.34
N GLY A 87 14.16 -3.46 5.14
CA GLY A 87 13.72 -2.54 6.20
C GLY A 87 13.18 -3.28 7.42
N ASN A 88 12.38 -4.33 7.21
CA ASN A 88 11.90 -5.19 8.28
C ASN A 88 13.04 -5.92 8.99
N LEU A 89 14.01 -6.44 8.26
CA LEU A 89 15.17 -7.12 8.81
C LEU A 89 16.00 -6.20 9.72
N ILE A 90 16.29 -4.98 9.28
CA ILE A 90 17.02 -3.98 10.08
C ILE A 90 16.28 -3.69 11.39
N ARG A 91 14.96 -3.57 11.34
CA ARG A 91 14.11 -3.33 12.50
C ARG A 91 14.15 -4.50 13.49
N GLU A 92 13.98 -5.72 13.01
CA GLU A 92 13.85 -6.92 13.84
C GLU A 92 15.20 -7.44 14.36
N CYS A 93 16.32 -7.12 13.72
CA CYS A 93 17.66 -7.45 14.22
C CYS A 93 17.98 -6.83 15.59
N GLY A 94 17.39 -5.67 15.90
CA GLY A 94 17.59 -5.00 17.19
C GLY A 94 18.96 -4.36 17.40
N VAL A 95 19.97 -4.73 16.60
CA VAL A 95 21.35 -4.20 16.68
C VAL A 95 21.49 -2.86 15.96
N LEU A 96 20.68 -2.62 14.93
CA LEU A 96 20.74 -1.46 14.05
C LEU A 96 19.63 -0.44 14.36
N LYS A 97 19.31 -0.20 15.63
CA LYS A 97 18.24 0.70 16.04
C LYS A 97 18.37 2.10 15.45
N THR A 98 19.54 2.69 15.53
CA THR A 98 19.79 4.05 15.01
C THR A 98 19.59 4.12 13.50
N LEU A 99 19.99 3.08 12.77
CA LEU A 99 19.78 3.00 11.32
C LEU A 99 18.29 2.82 10.99
N SER A 100 17.59 1.98 11.74
CA SER A 100 16.15 1.78 11.61
C SER A 100 15.37 3.07 11.86
N ASP A 101 15.72 3.81 12.91
CA ASP A 101 15.08 5.09 13.25
C ASP A 101 15.39 6.16 12.20
N ALA A 102 16.62 6.23 11.71
CA ALA A 102 17.01 7.13 10.63
C ALA A 102 16.25 6.81 9.33
N ALA A 103 16.11 5.54 8.98
CA ALA A 103 15.38 5.12 7.79
C ALA A 103 13.88 5.44 7.89
N GLN A 104 13.28 5.21 9.06
CA GLN A 104 11.85 5.45 9.26
C GLN A 104 11.48 6.93 9.33
N ASN A 105 12.34 7.79 9.88
CA ASN A 105 12.03 9.19 10.11
C ASN A 105 12.73 10.12 9.10
N ILE A 106 14.05 10.03 9.00
CA ILE A 106 14.84 10.99 8.19
C ILE A 106 14.78 10.63 6.71
N LEU A 107 15.12 9.38 6.37
CA LEU A 107 15.15 8.93 4.99
C LEU A 107 13.77 8.96 4.35
N THR A 108 12.73 8.54 5.06
CA THR A 108 11.35 8.57 4.59
C THR A 108 10.90 9.99 4.26
N ASN A 109 11.21 10.97 5.12
CA ASN A 109 10.87 12.37 4.88
C ASN A 109 11.64 12.93 3.68
N LEU A 110 12.93 12.64 3.57
CA LEU A 110 13.77 13.08 2.46
C LEU A 110 13.26 12.51 1.12
N ILE A 111 12.99 11.20 1.08
CA ILE A 111 12.46 10.54 -0.12
C ILE A 111 11.08 11.09 -0.46
N THR A 112 10.21 11.33 0.52
CA THR A 112 8.88 11.91 0.29
C THR A 112 8.99 13.30 -0.33
N LEU A 113 9.92 14.12 0.13
CA LEU A 113 10.18 15.44 -0.43
C LEU A 113 10.68 15.36 -1.87
N LEU A 114 11.67 14.50 -2.14
CA LEU A 114 12.20 14.28 -3.49
C LEU A 114 11.13 13.74 -4.45
N LEU A 115 10.29 12.82 -3.95
CA LEU A 115 9.16 12.27 -4.70
C LEU A 115 8.15 13.37 -5.04
N GLY A 116 7.80 14.23 -4.09
CA GLY A 116 6.92 15.38 -4.31
C GLY A 116 7.44 16.32 -5.39
N ILE A 117 8.73 16.64 -5.36
CA ILE A 117 9.39 17.48 -6.38
C ILE A 117 9.33 16.77 -7.75
N THR A 118 9.70 15.50 -7.82
CA THR A 118 9.71 14.74 -9.08
C THR A 118 8.32 14.64 -9.70
N ILE A 119 7.29 14.40 -8.87
CA ILE A 119 5.89 14.35 -9.32
C ILE A 119 5.45 15.72 -9.83
N SER A 120 5.83 16.80 -9.15
CA SER A 120 5.49 18.16 -9.55
C SER A 120 5.99 18.49 -10.97
N PHE A 121 7.17 18.02 -11.34
CA PHE A 121 7.66 18.16 -12.73
C PHE A 121 6.83 17.39 -13.75
N SER A 122 6.19 16.29 -13.35
CA SER A 122 5.31 15.51 -14.23
C SER A 122 3.91 16.11 -14.39
N MET A 123 3.53 17.03 -13.49
CA MET A 123 2.21 17.69 -13.48
C MET A 123 2.22 18.97 -14.33
N GLN A 124 2.67 18.87 -15.58
CA GLN A 124 2.56 19.98 -16.52
C GLN A 124 1.09 20.18 -16.95
N ALA A 125 0.61 21.41 -16.96
CA ALA A 125 -0.78 21.75 -17.26
C ALA A 125 -1.24 21.19 -18.62
N GLU A 126 -0.38 21.21 -19.62
CA GLU A 126 -0.67 20.69 -20.97
C GLU A 126 -0.93 19.18 -21.01
N SER A 127 -0.27 18.43 -20.12
CA SER A 127 -0.45 16.97 -20.02
C SER A 127 -1.58 16.60 -19.05
N PHE A 128 -1.86 17.47 -18.08
CA PHE A 128 -2.84 17.20 -17.03
C PHE A 128 -4.28 17.51 -17.46
N VAL A 129 -4.49 18.59 -18.22
CA VAL A 129 -5.83 19.05 -18.66
C VAL A 129 -6.27 18.40 -19.98
N ARG A 130 -5.76 17.22 -20.31
CA ARG A 130 -6.23 16.43 -21.47
C ARG A 130 -7.40 15.54 -21.05
N VAL A 131 -8.38 15.41 -21.94
CA VAL A 131 -9.55 14.56 -21.71
C VAL A 131 -9.15 13.13 -21.36
N ASP A 132 -8.14 12.61 -22.06
CA ASP A 132 -7.61 11.27 -21.83
C ASP A 132 -7.05 11.09 -20.40
N THR A 133 -6.32 12.09 -19.90
CA THR A 133 -5.76 12.08 -18.54
C THR A 133 -6.85 12.15 -17.49
N LEU A 134 -7.86 13.01 -17.70
CA LEU A 134 -9.01 13.13 -16.81
C LEU A 134 -9.82 11.82 -16.76
N LEU A 135 -9.97 11.16 -17.88
CA LEU A 135 -10.67 9.86 -17.98
C LEU A 135 -9.89 8.77 -17.24
N VAL A 136 -8.57 8.70 -17.43
CA VAL A 136 -7.70 7.78 -16.69
C VAL A 136 -7.76 8.05 -15.19
N MET A 137 -7.79 9.31 -14.77
CA MET A 137 -7.94 9.68 -13.35
C MET A 137 -9.30 9.24 -12.79
N ALA A 138 -10.38 9.45 -13.53
CA ALA A 138 -11.72 9.04 -13.11
C ALA A 138 -11.83 7.52 -12.98
N ILE A 139 -11.31 6.78 -13.95
CA ILE A 139 -11.27 5.30 -13.91
C ILE A 139 -10.37 4.83 -12.75
N GLY A 140 -9.22 5.45 -12.54
CA GLY A 140 -8.32 5.13 -11.44
C GLY A 140 -8.97 5.34 -10.07
N LEU A 141 -9.72 6.42 -9.90
CA LEU A 141 -10.49 6.69 -8.68
C LEU A 141 -11.59 5.65 -8.46
N ALA A 142 -12.33 5.31 -9.51
CA ALA A 142 -13.33 4.25 -9.44
C ALA A 142 -12.70 2.91 -9.07
N ALA A 143 -11.60 2.54 -9.74
CA ALA A 143 -10.86 1.32 -9.44
C ALA A 143 -10.39 1.26 -7.98
N PHE A 144 -9.90 2.38 -7.43
CA PHE A 144 -9.48 2.49 -6.03
C PHE A 144 -10.66 2.25 -5.05
N VAL A 145 -11.85 2.76 -5.35
CA VAL A 145 -13.05 2.52 -4.54
C VAL A 145 -13.44 1.03 -4.58
N PHE A 146 -13.42 0.42 -5.76
CA PHE A 146 -13.70 -1.01 -5.92
C PHE A 146 -12.64 -1.89 -5.24
N ASP A 147 -11.37 -1.53 -5.30
CA ASP A 147 -10.28 -2.21 -4.61
C ASP A 147 -10.50 -2.19 -3.09
N THR A 148 -10.86 -1.02 -2.53
CA THR A 148 -11.24 -0.88 -1.12
C THR A 148 -12.43 -1.77 -0.75
N PHE A 149 -13.45 -1.82 -1.59
CA PHE A 149 -14.61 -2.71 -1.38
C PHE A 149 -14.19 -4.18 -1.40
N GLY A 150 -13.39 -4.58 -2.38
CA GLY A 150 -12.87 -5.94 -2.51
C GLY A 150 -12.09 -6.37 -1.28
N GLY A 151 -11.18 -5.53 -0.79
CA GLY A 151 -10.40 -5.81 0.42
C GLY A 151 -11.27 -5.98 1.67
N VAL A 152 -12.23 -5.08 1.88
CA VAL A 152 -13.18 -5.18 3.01
C VAL A 152 -14.07 -6.40 2.91
N LEU A 153 -14.58 -6.71 1.72
CA LEU A 153 -15.41 -7.90 1.49
C LEU A 153 -14.62 -9.20 1.70
N LEU A 154 -13.36 -9.23 1.27
CA LEU A 154 -12.46 -10.36 1.53
C LEU A 154 -12.28 -10.58 3.04
N ALA A 155 -12.04 -9.52 3.81
CA ALA A 155 -11.93 -9.62 5.25
C ALA A 155 -13.25 -10.09 5.91
N LYS A 156 -14.39 -9.65 5.40
CA LYS A 156 -15.71 -10.16 5.84
C LYS A 156 -15.89 -11.64 5.51
N PHE A 157 -15.49 -12.06 4.32
CA PHE A 157 -15.52 -13.44 3.90
C PHE A 157 -14.63 -14.31 4.79
N MET A 158 -13.42 -13.86 5.11
CA MET A 158 -12.56 -14.54 6.07
C MET A 158 -13.21 -14.68 7.46
N ASN A 159 -13.99 -13.69 7.89
CA ASN A 159 -14.70 -13.73 9.17
C ASN A 159 -15.78 -14.83 9.27
N LEU A 160 -16.20 -15.41 8.14
CA LEU A 160 -17.10 -16.58 8.14
C LEU A 160 -16.39 -17.84 8.62
N PHE A 161 -15.08 -17.94 8.38
CA PHE A 161 -14.26 -19.12 8.73
C PHE A 161 -13.47 -18.94 10.02
N LEU A 162 -13.28 -17.71 10.49
CA LEU A 162 -12.47 -17.40 11.66
C LEU A 162 -13.28 -17.51 12.95
N LYS A 163 -12.76 -18.23 13.93
CA LYS A 163 -13.32 -18.31 15.29
C LYS A 163 -13.24 -16.96 16.02
N GLN A 164 -12.13 -16.24 15.86
CA GLN A 164 -11.96 -14.87 16.34
C GLN A 164 -12.15 -13.92 15.17
N LYS A 165 -13.17 -13.06 15.26
CA LYS A 165 -13.48 -12.10 14.18
C LYS A 165 -12.43 -11.02 14.11
N ILE A 166 -11.91 -10.77 12.93
CA ILE A 166 -11.03 -9.62 12.60
C ILE A 166 -11.89 -8.42 12.23
N ASN A 167 -11.35 -7.23 12.46
CA ASN A 167 -12.02 -6.01 12.00
C ASN A 167 -11.91 -5.93 10.46
N PRO A 168 -13.05 -5.88 9.73
CA PRO A 168 -13.03 -5.84 8.26
C PRO A 168 -12.31 -4.64 7.67
N MET A 169 -12.12 -3.56 8.45
CA MET A 169 -11.38 -2.39 8.01
C MET A 169 -9.94 -2.73 7.62
N ILE A 170 -9.33 -3.76 8.23
CA ILE A 170 -7.98 -4.21 7.87
C ILE A 170 -7.86 -4.60 6.40
N GLY A 171 -8.93 -5.16 5.82
CA GLY A 171 -8.96 -5.47 4.40
C GLY A 171 -8.74 -4.25 3.51
N ALA A 172 -9.20 -3.08 3.94
CA ALA A 172 -8.95 -1.83 3.23
C ALA A 172 -7.49 -1.35 3.31
N ALA A 173 -6.69 -1.83 4.26
CA ALA A 173 -5.26 -1.52 4.31
C ALA A 173 -4.44 -2.32 3.30
N GLY A 174 -4.93 -3.46 2.82
CA GLY A 174 -4.24 -4.33 1.87
C GLY A 174 -4.32 -3.91 0.40
N ILE A 175 -4.76 -2.70 0.12
CA ILE A 175 -4.93 -2.16 -1.23
C ILE A 175 -3.63 -1.61 -1.82
N SER A 176 -3.66 -1.24 -3.10
CA SER A 176 -2.50 -0.75 -3.85
C SER A 176 -1.81 0.47 -3.22
N ALA A 177 -2.53 1.31 -2.50
CA ALA A 177 -2.01 2.48 -1.78
C ALA A 177 -1.66 2.17 -0.30
N PHE A 178 -1.13 1.00 -0.01
CA PHE A 178 -0.88 0.46 1.33
C PHE A 178 -0.31 1.46 2.35
N PRO A 179 0.76 2.24 2.07
CA PRO A 179 1.34 3.14 3.07
C PRO A 179 0.38 4.21 3.56
N MET A 180 -0.51 4.70 2.70
CA MET A 180 -1.53 5.70 3.06
C MET A 180 -2.77 5.02 3.63
N ALA A 181 -3.22 3.93 3.04
CA ALA A 181 -4.38 3.17 3.47
C ALA A 181 -4.25 2.64 4.89
N SER A 182 -3.07 2.13 5.26
CA SER A 182 -2.79 1.63 6.60
C SER A 182 -2.80 2.71 7.69
N ARG A 183 -2.62 3.98 7.31
CA ARG A 183 -2.73 5.11 8.26
C ARG A 183 -4.17 5.54 8.50
N VAL A 184 -5.08 5.18 7.61
CA VAL A 184 -6.51 5.54 7.67
C VAL A 184 -7.31 4.51 8.46
N VAL A 185 -6.87 3.26 8.46
CA VAL A 185 -7.48 2.11 9.15
C VAL A 185 -6.92 1.94 10.56
#